data_029c8b3469ff122da47dbc311cdaf55f
#
_entry.id   029c8b3469ff122da47dbc311cdaf55f
#
_cell.length_a   1.000
_cell.length_b   1.000
_cell.length_c   1.000
_cell.angle_alpha   90.00
_cell.angle_beta   90.00
_cell.angle_gamma   90.00
#
_symmetry.space_group_name_H-M   'P 1'
#
loop_
_entity.id
_entity.type
_entity.pdbx_description
1 polymer ?
#
loop_
_entity_poly.entity_id
_entity_poly.type
_entity_poly.pdbx_seq_one_letter_code
_entity_poly.pdbx_strand_id
1 'polypeptide(L)'
;MQSYIQTLIDISRAAVGYQLHIESIDLPAFMQHLFGYMESLCRTKEIRLQMNTVSLPQMLKFDRVLIERAIMNVISNGLDYSPQGGTLYVDVQSNNGFVEILVTDEGTGFSKEALCHAQERFYMGDQSRNSKSHFGMGLYITNSIMEQHNGQLILENSKETGGAKVTMKLPC
;
A
#
# COMPACT_ATOMS: atom_id res chain seq x y z
N MET A 1 14.76 -2.69 15.84
CA MET A 1 15.01 -1.32 16.37
C MET A 1 15.19 -0.24 15.27
N GLN A 2 15.15 -0.56 13.97
CA GLN A 2 15.16 0.44 12.89
C GLN A 2 13.82 1.19 12.72
N SER A 3 12.77 0.77 13.39
CA SER A 3 11.40 1.16 13.05
C SER A 3 10.97 2.55 13.54
N TYR A 4 11.30 2.94 14.78
CA TYR A 4 10.74 4.18 15.36
C TYR A 4 11.35 5.47 14.78
N ILE A 5 12.67 5.54 14.68
CA ILE A 5 13.38 6.72 14.17
C ILE A 5 13.02 6.93 12.70
N GLN A 6 13.00 5.84 11.91
CA GLN A 6 12.64 5.92 10.51
C GLN A 6 11.19 6.39 10.34
N THR A 7 10.26 5.85 11.11
CA THR A 7 8.86 6.27 11.10
C THR A 7 8.69 7.75 11.47
N LEU A 8 9.40 8.26 12.48
CA LEU A 8 9.36 9.69 12.85
C LEU A 8 9.92 10.60 11.76
N ILE A 9 11.01 10.21 11.12
CA ILE A 9 11.58 10.94 9.97
C ILE A 9 10.56 10.99 8.84
N ASP A 10 9.88 9.89 8.60
CA ASP A 10 8.91 9.78 7.51
C ASP A 10 7.66 10.61 7.75
N ILE A 11 7.18 10.67 8.99
CA ILE A 11 6.08 11.57 9.37
C ILE A 11 6.49 13.03 9.16
N SER A 12 7.70 13.38 9.59
CA SER A 12 8.22 14.73 9.40
C SER A 12 8.28 15.07 7.91
N ARG A 13 8.78 14.17 7.07
CA ARG A 13 8.84 14.34 5.61
C ARG A 13 7.46 14.37 4.97
N ALA A 14 6.55 13.49 5.37
CA ALA A 14 5.17 13.51 4.87
C ALA A 14 4.44 14.82 5.19
N ALA A 15 4.80 15.49 6.28
CA ALA A 15 4.22 16.76 6.70
C ALA A 15 4.78 17.99 5.97
N VAL A 16 6.06 17.94 5.61
CA VAL A 16 6.77 19.03 4.95
C VAL A 16 6.81 18.87 3.43
N GLY A 17 6.58 17.66 2.95
CA GLY A 17 6.75 17.22 1.56
C GLY A 17 8.07 16.48 1.37
N TYR A 18 8.04 15.44 0.53
CA TYR A 18 9.24 14.73 0.10
C TYR A 18 9.91 15.51 -1.02
N GLN A 19 11.23 15.55 -1.04
CA GLN A 19 11.97 15.94 -2.24
C GLN A 19 11.92 14.74 -3.20
N LEU A 20 11.10 14.86 -4.26
CA LEU A 20 10.92 13.78 -5.23
C LEU A 20 12.12 13.64 -6.16
N HIS A 21 12.55 12.41 -6.37
CA HIS A 21 13.51 12.00 -7.40
C HIS A 21 12.78 11.20 -8.47
N ILE A 22 12.07 11.92 -9.35
CA ILE A 22 11.29 11.31 -10.43
C ILE A 22 12.22 10.77 -11.51
N GLU A 23 12.09 9.48 -11.82
CA GLU A 23 12.82 8.80 -12.88
C GLU A 23 11.87 7.97 -13.75
N SER A 24 12.30 7.62 -14.96
CA SER A 24 11.53 6.75 -15.85
C SER A 24 11.83 5.30 -15.50
N ILE A 25 10.83 4.58 -15.02
CA ILE A 25 10.94 3.22 -14.49
C ILE A 25 10.31 2.23 -15.48
N ASP A 26 11.00 1.13 -15.77
CA ASP A 26 10.41 -0.05 -16.41
C ASP A 26 9.42 -0.68 -15.42
N LEU A 27 8.11 -0.43 -15.64
CA LEU A 27 7.07 -0.80 -14.69
C LEU A 27 6.91 -2.32 -14.55
N PRO A 28 6.90 -3.12 -15.64
CA PRO A 28 6.87 -4.57 -15.53
C PRO A 28 8.03 -5.13 -14.69
N ALA A 29 9.26 -4.68 -14.95
CA ALA A 29 10.43 -5.13 -14.21
C ALA A 29 10.38 -4.71 -12.74
N PHE A 30 9.93 -3.49 -12.44
CA PHE A 30 9.73 -2.99 -11.08
C PHE A 30 8.71 -3.84 -10.31
N MET A 31 7.55 -4.12 -10.91
CA MET A 31 6.52 -4.95 -10.28
C MET A 31 6.99 -6.38 -10.08
N GLN A 32 7.69 -6.97 -11.04
CA GLN A 32 8.25 -8.32 -10.90
C GLN A 32 9.21 -8.43 -9.71
N HIS A 33 10.08 -7.43 -9.52
CA HIS A 33 10.99 -7.37 -8.36
C HIS A 33 10.21 -7.32 -7.04
N LEU A 34 9.20 -6.45 -6.95
CA LEU A 34 8.38 -6.32 -5.75
C LEU A 34 7.59 -7.60 -5.45
N PHE A 35 7.07 -8.26 -6.47
CA PHE A 35 6.31 -9.50 -6.30
C PHE A 35 7.14 -10.61 -5.65
N GLY A 36 8.41 -10.77 -6.01
CA GLY A 36 9.31 -11.73 -5.35
C GLY A 36 9.47 -11.43 -3.85
N TYR A 37 9.55 -10.16 -3.48
CA TYR A 37 9.63 -9.76 -2.08
C TYR A 37 8.31 -9.97 -1.33
N MET A 38 7.17 -9.60 -1.92
CA MET A 38 5.84 -9.83 -1.34
C MET A 38 5.57 -11.31 -1.10
N GLU A 39 5.96 -12.17 -2.06
CA GLU A 39 5.78 -13.63 -1.92
C GLU A 39 6.55 -14.17 -0.71
N SER A 40 7.78 -13.70 -0.49
CA SER A 40 8.57 -14.08 0.69
C SER A 40 7.89 -13.66 1.99
N LEU A 41 7.34 -12.43 2.05
CA LEU A 41 6.61 -11.95 3.23
C LEU A 41 5.32 -12.74 3.49
N CYS A 42 4.56 -13.03 2.44
CA CYS A 42 3.33 -13.82 2.55
C CYS A 42 3.62 -15.23 3.10
N ARG A 43 4.69 -15.87 2.62
CA ARG A 43 5.11 -17.20 3.12
C ARG A 43 5.44 -17.18 4.62
N THR A 44 6.12 -16.14 5.11
CA THR A 44 6.46 -16.05 6.55
C THR A 44 5.24 -15.89 7.45
N LYS A 45 4.13 -15.40 6.91
CA LYS A 45 2.85 -15.22 7.62
C LYS A 45 1.81 -16.30 7.28
N GLU A 46 2.18 -17.31 6.50
CA GLU A 46 1.29 -18.39 6.05
C GLU A 46 0.05 -17.85 5.29
N ILE A 47 0.24 -16.76 4.52
CA ILE A 47 -0.78 -16.14 3.67
C ILE A 47 -0.46 -16.48 2.21
N ARG A 48 -1.47 -16.80 1.42
CA ARG A 48 -1.32 -16.99 -0.02
C ARG A 48 -1.26 -15.63 -0.70
N LEU A 49 -0.38 -15.47 -1.69
CA LEU A 49 -0.33 -14.30 -2.54
C LEU A 49 -0.92 -14.66 -3.92
N GLN A 50 -1.92 -13.91 -4.34
CA GLN A 50 -2.46 -13.99 -5.70
C GLN A 50 -2.21 -12.67 -6.40
N MET A 51 -1.50 -12.72 -7.54
CA MET A 51 -1.11 -11.53 -8.30
C MET A 51 -1.64 -11.60 -9.71
N ASN A 52 -2.11 -10.47 -10.21
CA ASN A 52 -2.59 -10.32 -11.57
C ASN A 52 -2.12 -8.98 -12.14
N THR A 53 -1.68 -8.97 -13.40
CA THR A 53 -1.24 -7.77 -14.11
C THR A 53 -1.91 -7.69 -15.47
N VAL A 54 -2.51 -6.54 -15.79
CA VAL A 54 -3.23 -6.33 -17.04
C VAL A 54 -2.81 -5.02 -17.70
N SER A 55 -2.31 -5.12 -18.93
CA SER A 55 -2.08 -3.98 -19.83
C SER A 55 -1.23 -2.85 -19.22
N LEU A 56 -0.11 -3.19 -18.60
CA LEU A 56 0.78 -2.19 -18.02
C LEU A 56 1.55 -1.41 -19.09
N PRO A 57 1.76 -0.08 -18.92
CA PRO A 57 2.71 0.66 -19.74
C PRO A 57 4.12 0.15 -19.46
N GLN A 58 4.99 0.16 -20.49
CA GLN A 58 6.38 -0.27 -20.33
C GLN A 58 7.15 0.66 -19.39
N MET A 59 6.92 1.96 -19.49
CA MET A 59 7.61 2.99 -18.71
C MET A 59 6.60 3.86 -17.97
N LEU A 60 6.91 4.16 -16.70
CA LEU A 60 6.16 5.12 -15.89
C LEU A 60 7.13 6.01 -15.12
N LYS A 61 6.77 7.29 -14.91
CA LYS A 61 7.60 8.25 -14.20
C LYS A 61 7.17 8.40 -12.75
N PHE A 62 8.03 8.03 -11.82
CA PHE A 62 7.80 8.21 -10.38
C PHE A 62 9.10 8.12 -9.57
N ASP A 63 9.05 8.48 -8.29
CA ASP A 63 10.13 8.22 -7.35
C ASP A 63 10.05 6.75 -6.90
N ARG A 64 11.03 5.97 -7.34
CA ARG A 64 11.09 4.52 -7.11
C ARG A 64 11.01 4.16 -5.63
N VAL A 65 11.81 4.85 -4.81
CA VAL A 65 11.93 4.52 -3.38
C VAL A 65 10.63 4.83 -2.63
N LEU A 66 10.01 5.97 -2.95
CA LEU A 66 8.77 6.37 -2.31
C LEU A 66 7.58 5.50 -2.74
N ILE A 67 7.46 5.18 -4.03
CA ILE A 67 6.36 4.31 -4.50
C ILE A 67 6.53 2.87 -3.99
N GLU A 68 7.75 2.31 -4.01
CA GLU A 68 8.02 1.01 -3.38
C GLU A 68 7.57 1.01 -1.91
N ARG A 69 7.91 2.06 -1.18
CA ARG A 69 7.52 2.22 0.21
C ARG A 69 6.01 2.31 0.40
N ALA A 70 5.31 3.10 -0.43
CA ALA A 70 3.85 3.21 -0.40
C ALA A 70 3.20 1.83 -0.60
N ILE A 71 3.65 1.08 -1.61
CA ILE A 71 3.17 -0.27 -1.88
C ILE A 71 3.41 -1.19 -0.68
N MET A 72 4.64 -1.19 -0.12
CA MET A 72 4.98 -2.07 0.99
C MET A 72 4.22 -1.74 2.28
N ASN A 73 3.88 -0.47 2.54
CA ASN A 73 3.01 -0.10 3.64
C ASN A 73 1.62 -0.73 3.50
N VAL A 74 1.04 -0.69 2.30
CA VAL A 74 -0.27 -1.28 2.02
C VAL A 74 -0.23 -2.81 2.12
N ILE A 75 0.81 -3.45 1.57
CA ILE A 75 1.02 -4.90 1.68
C ILE A 75 1.16 -5.32 3.14
N SER A 76 1.96 -4.62 3.93
CA SER A 76 2.15 -4.92 5.36
C SER A 76 0.83 -4.84 6.12
N ASN A 77 0.01 -3.81 5.85
CA ASN A 77 -1.32 -3.71 6.43
C ASN A 77 -2.20 -4.91 6.03
N GLY A 78 -2.28 -5.23 4.73
CA GLY A 78 -3.05 -6.38 4.26
C GLY A 78 -2.62 -7.68 4.94
N LEU A 79 -1.31 -7.90 5.12
CA LEU A 79 -0.78 -9.07 5.81
C LEU A 79 -1.12 -9.11 7.31
N ASP A 80 -1.15 -7.95 7.97
CA ASP A 80 -1.42 -7.88 9.41
C ASP A 80 -2.90 -8.12 9.75
N TYR A 81 -3.80 -7.78 8.81
CA TYR A 81 -5.24 -7.96 8.99
C TYR A 81 -5.80 -9.22 8.33
N SER A 82 -5.03 -9.88 7.47
CA SER A 82 -5.43 -11.16 6.86
C SER A 82 -5.47 -12.28 7.89
N PRO A 83 -6.47 -13.17 7.85
CA PRO A 83 -6.48 -14.37 8.66
C PRO A 83 -5.37 -15.33 8.22
N GLN A 84 -4.87 -16.16 9.15
CA GLN A 84 -3.92 -17.24 8.84
C GLN A 84 -4.52 -18.19 7.79
N GLY A 85 -3.74 -18.56 6.77
CA GLY A 85 -4.21 -19.35 5.64
C GLY A 85 -5.05 -18.58 4.61
N GLY A 86 -5.32 -17.30 4.86
CA GLY A 86 -6.02 -16.41 3.94
C GLY A 86 -5.23 -16.06 2.68
N THR A 87 -5.81 -15.20 1.84
CA THR A 87 -5.22 -14.78 0.57
C THR A 87 -5.11 -13.25 0.53
N LEU A 88 -3.96 -12.76 0.08
CA LEU A 88 -3.75 -11.37 -0.28
C LEU A 88 -3.75 -11.27 -1.81
N TYR A 89 -4.65 -10.47 -2.35
CA TYR A 89 -4.79 -10.23 -3.78
C TYR A 89 -4.09 -8.93 -4.14
N VAL A 90 -3.26 -8.95 -5.19
CA VAL A 90 -2.57 -7.77 -5.72
C VAL A 90 -2.81 -7.69 -7.22
N ASP A 91 -3.67 -6.77 -7.64
CA ASP A 91 -3.96 -6.53 -9.04
C ASP A 91 -3.29 -5.23 -9.49
N VAL A 92 -2.64 -5.26 -10.65
CA VAL A 92 -2.03 -4.08 -11.26
C VAL A 92 -2.54 -3.92 -12.68
N GLN A 93 -3.16 -2.79 -12.96
CA GLN A 93 -3.78 -2.53 -14.25
C GLN A 93 -3.59 -1.09 -14.71
N SER A 94 -3.69 -0.86 -16.02
CA SER A 94 -3.77 0.48 -16.58
C SER A 94 -5.23 0.79 -16.92
N ASN A 95 -5.75 1.90 -16.40
CA ASN A 95 -7.15 2.30 -16.59
C ASN A 95 -7.27 3.83 -16.62
N ASN A 96 -7.91 4.37 -17.66
CA ASN A 96 -8.24 5.79 -17.79
C ASN A 96 -7.07 6.77 -17.55
N GLY A 97 -5.87 6.45 -18.04
CA GLY A 97 -4.68 7.30 -17.88
C GLY A 97 -4.00 7.18 -16.50
N PHE A 98 -4.34 6.14 -15.76
CA PHE A 98 -3.69 5.80 -14.50
C PHE A 98 -3.20 4.35 -14.51
N VAL A 99 -2.11 4.10 -13.81
CA VAL A 99 -1.77 2.78 -13.31
C VAL A 99 -2.41 2.63 -11.93
N GLU A 100 -3.22 1.62 -11.77
CA GLU A 100 -3.90 1.28 -10.53
C GLU A 100 -3.25 0.04 -9.92
N ILE A 101 -2.82 0.14 -8.65
CA ILE A 101 -2.33 -0.98 -7.85
C ILE A 101 -3.37 -1.23 -6.76
N LEU A 102 -4.05 -2.36 -6.82
CA LEU A 102 -5.12 -2.76 -5.92
C LEU A 102 -4.60 -3.85 -5.00
N VAL A 103 -4.75 -3.65 -3.71
CA VAL A 103 -4.44 -4.67 -2.70
C VAL A 103 -5.72 -4.99 -1.93
N THR A 104 -6.12 -6.25 -1.94
CA THR A 104 -7.34 -6.72 -1.26
C THR A 104 -6.99 -7.87 -0.32
N ASP A 105 -7.43 -7.78 0.93
CA ASP A 105 -7.27 -8.84 1.92
C ASP A 105 -8.59 -9.59 2.20
N GLU A 106 -8.50 -10.65 2.99
CA GLU A 106 -9.64 -11.42 3.51
C GLU A 106 -9.90 -11.15 5.00
N GLY A 107 -9.47 -9.99 5.49
CA GLY A 107 -9.67 -9.58 6.88
C GLY A 107 -11.08 -9.05 7.15
N THR A 108 -11.21 -8.31 8.25
CA THR A 108 -12.50 -7.74 8.68
C THR A 108 -12.90 -6.47 7.93
N GLY A 109 -12.04 -5.98 7.05
CA GLY A 109 -12.22 -4.71 6.37
C GLY A 109 -12.08 -3.48 7.28
N PHE A 110 -12.31 -2.32 6.71
CA PHE A 110 -12.31 -1.05 7.43
C PHE A 110 -13.64 -0.83 8.14
N SER A 111 -13.62 -0.36 9.38
CA SER A 111 -14.81 0.21 10.01
C SER A 111 -15.26 1.50 9.31
N LYS A 112 -16.49 1.95 9.53
CA LYS A 112 -16.97 3.23 8.97
C LYS A 112 -16.09 4.40 9.41
N GLU A 113 -15.64 4.39 10.64
CA GLU A 113 -14.74 5.38 11.21
C GLU A 113 -13.36 5.32 10.55
N ALA A 114 -12.81 4.11 10.33
CA ALA A 114 -11.56 3.93 9.63
C ALA A 114 -11.61 4.45 8.18
N LEU A 115 -12.70 4.23 7.44
CA LEU A 115 -12.85 4.77 6.09
C LEU A 115 -12.84 6.30 6.05
N CYS A 116 -13.32 6.96 7.11
CA CYS A 116 -13.29 8.43 7.21
C CYS A 116 -11.91 8.97 7.61
N HIS A 117 -11.18 8.28 8.45
CA HIS A 117 -10.00 8.82 9.15
C HIS A 117 -8.69 8.05 8.93
N ALA A 118 -8.70 6.89 8.25
CA ALA A 118 -7.51 6.03 8.11
C ALA A 118 -6.33 6.69 7.38
N GLN A 119 -6.57 7.77 6.64
CA GLN A 119 -5.55 8.58 5.98
C GLN A 119 -5.03 9.73 6.86
N GLU A 120 -5.63 9.94 8.02
CA GLU A 120 -5.20 10.97 8.96
C GLU A 120 -3.99 10.51 9.79
N ARG A 121 -3.22 11.48 10.28
CA ARG A 121 -2.07 11.22 11.14
C ARG A 121 -2.52 10.54 12.44
N PHE A 122 -1.78 9.52 12.85
CA PHE A 122 -1.97 8.82 14.12
C PHE A 122 -3.34 8.15 14.29
N TYR A 123 -4.12 8.03 13.21
CA TYR A 123 -5.34 7.26 13.30
C TYR A 123 -5.01 5.76 13.44
N MET A 124 -5.46 5.17 14.52
CA MET A 124 -5.37 3.74 14.81
C MET A 124 -6.76 3.23 15.10
N GLY A 125 -7.30 2.39 14.22
CA GLY A 125 -8.54 1.66 14.51
C GLY A 125 -8.39 0.78 15.75
N ASP A 126 -9.49 0.46 16.44
CA ASP A 126 -9.48 -0.27 17.72
C ASP A 126 -8.72 -1.61 17.68
N GLN A 127 -8.71 -2.29 16.54
CA GLN A 127 -7.98 -3.55 16.36
C GLN A 127 -6.46 -3.38 16.23
N SER A 128 -5.98 -2.23 15.76
CA SER A 128 -4.55 -1.95 15.58
C SER A 128 -3.84 -1.58 16.87
N ARG A 129 -4.58 -1.22 17.93
CA ARG A 129 -4.01 -0.89 19.26
C ARG A 129 -3.27 -2.06 19.89
N ASN A 130 -3.59 -3.30 19.50
CA ASN A 130 -2.94 -4.52 20.00
C ASN A 130 -1.73 -4.98 19.15
N SER A 131 -1.53 -4.42 17.96
CA SER A 131 -0.37 -4.75 17.13
C SER A 131 0.81 -3.82 17.44
N LYS A 132 1.88 -4.38 18.01
CA LYS A 132 3.09 -3.64 18.42
C LYS A 132 3.92 -3.11 17.24
N SER A 133 3.52 -3.35 15.98
CA SER A 133 4.37 -3.10 14.81
C SER A 133 3.98 -1.89 13.94
N HIS A 134 2.76 -1.37 14.01
CA HIS A 134 2.30 -0.32 13.13
C HIS A 134 1.62 0.83 13.89
N PHE A 135 2.17 2.04 13.78
CA PHE A 135 1.74 3.24 14.52
C PHE A 135 0.54 3.95 13.87
N GLY A 136 -0.30 3.29 13.09
CA GLY A 136 -1.42 3.94 12.39
C GLY A 136 -1.00 4.97 11.34
N MET A 137 0.27 4.92 10.89
CA MET A 137 0.84 5.94 10.02
C MET A 137 1.11 5.46 8.60
N GLY A 138 1.01 4.16 8.36
CA GLY A 138 1.31 3.59 7.04
C GLY A 138 0.43 4.17 5.93
N LEU A 139 -0.88 4.26 6.15
CA LEU A 139 -1.82 4.82 5.17
C LEU A 139 -1.68 6.33 5.03
N TYR A 140 -1.40 7.06 6.11
CA TYR A 140 -1.09 8.50 6.04
C TYR A 140 0.17 8.76 5.18
N ILE A 141 1.26 8.03 5.43
CA ILE A 141 2.50 8.14 4.65
C ILE A 141 2.23 7.78 3.19
N THR A 142 1.48 6.70 2.94
CA THR A 142 1.09 6.29 1.59
C THR A 142 0.28 7.37 0.89
N ASN A 143 -0.72 7.95 1.56
CA ASN A 143 -1.52 9.05 0.99
C ASN A 143 -0.66 10.25 0.62
N SER A 144 0.24 10.69 1.51
CA SER A 144 1.16 11.80 1.24
C SER A 144 2.08 11.52 0.06
N ILE A 145 2.59 10.30 -0.08
CA ILE A 145 3.41 9.89 -1.24
C ILE A 145 2.57 9.95 -2.52
N MET A 146 1.35 9.42 -2.51
CA MET A 146 0.48 9.42 -3.68
C MET A 146 0.11 10.84 -4.11
N GLU A 147 -0.28 11.72 -3.17
CA GLU A 147 -0.59 13.12 -3.46
C GLU A 147 0.58 13.86 -4.12
N GLN A 148 1.80 13.65 -3.64
CA GLN A 148 2.99 14.29 -4.22
C GLN A 148 3.36 13.76 -5.61
N HIS A 149 2.89 12.56 -5.97
CA HIS A 149 2.98 12.02 -7.32
C HIS A 149 1.76 12.38 -8.19
N ASN A 150 0.90 13.32 -7.76
CA ASN A 150 -0.39 13.65 -8.39
C ASN A 150 -1.30 12.42 -8.54
N GLY A 151 -1.12 11.44 -7.69
CA GLY A 151 -1.89 10.21 -7.61
C GLY A 151 -2.98 10.29 -6.55
N GLN A 152 -3.61 9.15 -6.29
CA GLN A 152 -4.71 9.02 -5.33
C GLN A 152 -4.58 7.73 -4.53
N LEU A 153 -4.98 7.77 -3.26
CA LEU A 153 -5.19 6.61 -2.41
C LEU A 153 -6.69 6.48 -2.12
N ILE A 154 -7.27 5.32 -2.44
CA ILE A 154 -8.70 5.03 -2.24
C ILE A 154 -8.81 3.84 -1.30
N LEU A 155 -9.64 3.97 -0.27
CA LEU A 155 -9.92 2.94 0.73
C LEU A 155 -11.37 2.49 0.62
N GLU A 156 -11.58 1.20 0.51
CA GLU A 156 -12.90 0.57 0.38
C GLU A 156 -12.91 -0.78 1.11
N ASN A 157 -14.08 -1.35 1.30
CA ASN A 157 -14.22 -2.76 1.64
C ASN A 157 -14.62 -3.56 0.40
N SER A 158 -13.95 -4.69 0.20
CA SER A 158 -14.25 -5.61 -0.87
C SER A 158 -15.61 -6.28 -0.63
N LYS A 159 -16.48 -6.26 -1.64
CA LYS A 159 -17.76 -6.99 -1.59
C LYS A 159 -17.59 -8.49 -1.74
N GLU A 160 -16.47 -8.93 -2.32
CA GLU A 160 -16.18 -10.33 -2.61
C GLU A 160 -15.58 -11.03 -1.40
N THR A 161 -14.58 -10.42 -0.77
CA THR A 161 -13.86 -11.01 0.37
C THR A 161 -14.39 -10.52 1.72
N GLY A 162 -15.06 -9.37 1.77
CA GLY A 162 -15.41 -8.66 3.01
C GLY A 162 -14.23 -7.92 3.66
N GLY A 163 -13.01 -8.15 3.17
CA GLY A 163 -11.79 -7.52 3.68
C GLY A 163 -11.55 -6.10 3.17
N ALA A 164 -10.43 -5.51 3.57
CA ALA A 164 -10.05 -4.19 3.10
C ALA A 164 -9.56 -4.25 1.64
N LYS A 165 -9.90 -3.21 0.88
CA LYS A 165 -9.41 -2.98 -0.47
C LYS A 165 -8.80 -1.59 -0.55
N VAL A 166 -7.52 -1.54 -0.86
CA VAL A 166 -6.75 -0.30 -1.00
C VAL A 166 -6.30 -0.15 -2.44
N THR A 167 -6.65 0.96 -3.08
CA THR A 167 -6.27 1.27 -4.45
C THR A 167 -5.33 2.48 -4.48
N MET A 168 -4.14 2.30 -5.03
CA MET A 168 -3.18 3.35 -5.34
C MET A 168 -3.24 3.66 -6.84
N LYS A 169 -3.50 4.92 -7.20
CA LYS A 169 -3.57 5.38 -8.60
C LYS A 169 -2.42 6.33 -8.89
N LEU A 170 -1.61 5.98 -9.88
CA LEU A 170 -0.52 6.82 -10.39
C LEU A 170 -0.85 7.29 -11.80
N PRO A 171 -0.72 8.59 -12.12
CA PRO A 171 -0.94 9.08 -13.48
C PRO A 171 0.10 8.51 -14.45
N CYS A 172 -0.33 8.18 -15.68
CA CYS A 172 0.54 7.73 -16.77
C CYS A 172 1.22 8.90 -17.49
#